data_cd553870a852f7972f769865fc15876d
#
_entry.id   cd553870a852f7972f769865fc15876d
#
_cell.length_a   1.000
_cell.length_b   1.000
_cell.length_c   1.000
_cell.angle_alpha   90.00
_cell.angle_beta   90.00
_cell.angle_gamma   90.00
#
_symmetry.space_group_name_H-M   'P 1'
#
loop_
_entity.id
_entity.type
_entity.pdbx_description
1 polymer ?
#
loop_
_entity_poly.entity_id
_entity_poly.type
_entity_poly.pdbx_seq_one_letter_code
_entity_poly.pdbx_strand_id
1 'polypeptide(L)'
;LARLKDDLTAVQGINIIKEYMAQYPEKNQTMWSRGSLDQMAIDSLCKATKQELIAPYYVWRDVRTAVDLLTETGKGGYCTVEHPTFQRHNVIKHHPTHDCARDIMMLIYGK
;
A
#
# COMPACT_ATOMS: atom_id res chain seq x y z
N LEU A 1 9.71 0.61 20.67
CA LEU A 1 8.30 0.85 21.00
C LEU A 1 7.77 -0.28 21.86
N ALA A 2 7.07 0.08 22.93
CA ALA A 2 6.41 -0.92 23.77
C ALA A 2 5.27 -1.59 22.98
N ARG A 3 5.20 -2.92 23.04
CA ARG A 3 4.14 -3.68 22.40
C ARG A 3 2.82 -3.48 23.16
N LEU A 4 1.75 -3.14 22.45
CA LEU A 4 0.42 -3.02 23.02
C LEU A 4 -0.21 -4.40 23.20
N LYS A 5 -1.18 -4.51 24.13
CA LYS A 5 -1.87 -5.77 24.44
C LYS A 5 -2.50 -6.42 23.22
N ASP A 6 -3.06 -5.59 22.32
CA ASP A 6 -3.80 -6.05 21.15
C ASP A 6 -2.94 -6.08 19.87
N ASP A 7 -1.63 -5.86 19.98
CA ASP A 7 -0.73 -5.93 18.83
C ASP A 7 -0.65 -7.35 18.30
N LEU A 8 -0.65 -7.48 16.99
CA LEU A 8 -0.49 -8.76 16.31
C LEU A 8 0.97 -9.21 16.34
N THR A 9 1.19 -10.52 16.39
CA THR A 9 2.50 -11.08 16.08
C THR A 9 2.79 -10.92 14.58
N ALA A 10 4.06 -11.00 14.19
CA ALA A 10 4.46 -10.94 12.79
C ALA A 10 3.75 -12.01 11.95
N VAL A 11 3.67 -13.24 12.46
CA VAL A 11 3.00 -14.36 11.76
C VAL A 11 1.51 -14.08 11.61
N GLN A 12 0.85 -13.58 12.65
CA GLN A 12 -0.57 -13.22 12.57
C GLN A 12 -0.82 -12.14 11.52
N GLY A 13 0.01 -11.09 11.48
CA GLY A 13 -0.10 -10.03 10.48
C GLY A 13 0.09 -10.53 9.05
N ILE A 14 1.10 -11.37 8.83
CA ILE A 14 1.35 -11.99 7.53
C ILE A 14 0.14 -12.83 7.08
N ASN A 15 -0.42 -13.63 7.96
CA ASN A 15 -1.57 -14.49 7.65
C ASN A 15 -2.82 -13.68 7.34
N ILE A 16 -3.06 -12.57 8.05
CA ILE A 16 -4.18 -11.67 7.77
C ILE A 16 -4.07 -11.11 6.35
N ILE A 17 -2.89 -10.67 5.92
CA ILE A 17 -2.69 -10.16 4.57
C ILE A 17 -2.91 -11.25 3.53
N LYS A 18 -2.38 -12.45 3.74
CA LYS A 18 -2.59 -13.60 2.84
C LYS A 18 -4.06 -13.95 2.69
N GLU A 19 -4.79 -14.03 3.79
CA GLU A 19 -6.23 -14.32 3.77
C GLU A 19 -7.03 -13.23 3.05
N TYR A 20 -6.67 -11.97 3.25
CA TYR A 20 -7.30 -10.86 2.55
C TYR A 20 -7.07 -10.95 1.03
N MET A 21 -5.84 -11.18 0.60
CA MET A 21 -5.51 -11.31 -0.82
C MET A 21 -6.19 -12.50 -1.47
N ALA A 22 -6.33 -13.61 -0.75
CA ALA A 22 -6.95 -14.83 -1.27
C ALA A 22 -8.45 -14.67 -1.61
N GLN A 23 -9.10 -13.61 -1.14
CA GLN A 23 -10.49 -13.31 -1.47
C GLN A 23 -10.68 -12.79 -2.90
N TYR A 24 -9.60 -12.41 -3.57
CA TYR A 24 -9.65 -11.81 -4.91
C TYR A 24 -9.08 -12.78 -5.95
N PRO A 25 -9.53 -12.68 -7.22
CA PRO A 25 -8.90 -13.43 -8.31
C PRO A 25 -7.41 -13.12 -8.40
N GLU A 26 -6.60 -14.10 -8.75
CA GLU A 26 -5.13 -13.96 -8.81
C GLU A 26 -4.68 -12.74 -9.62
N LYS A 27 -5.34 -12.49 -10.76
CA LYS A 27 -5.04 -11.33 -11.60
C LYS A 27 -5.22 -9.98 -10.91
N ASN A 28 -6.00 -9.93 -9.82
CA ASN A 28 -6.28 -8.71 -9.05
C ASN A 28 -5.45 -8.63 -7.77
N GLN A 29 -4.62 -9.61 -7.50
CA GLN A 29 -3.78 -9.66 -6.29
C GLN A 29 -2.49 -8.87 -6.51
N THR A 30 -2.61 -7.55 -6.69
CA THR A 30 -1.47 -6.65 -6.80
C THR A 30 -1.29 -5.88 -5.50
N MET A 31 -0.03 -5.59 -5.17
CA MET A 31 0.32 -4.80 -3.98
C MET A 31 0.94 -3.49 -4.42
N TRP A 32 0.40 -2.39 -3.89
CA TRP A 32 0.82 -1.05 -4.23
C TRP A 32 1.58 -0.40 -3.09
N SER A 33 2.73 0.17 -3.39
CA SER A 33 3.56 0.87 -2.41
C SER A 33 4.25 2.07 -3.05
N ARG A 34 4.82 2.93 -2.21
CA ARG A 34 5.69 4.01 -2.67
C ARG A 34 7.13 3.59 -2.51
N GLY A 35 7.78 3.22 -3.63
CA GLY A 35 9.13 2.66 -3.62
C GLY A 35 9.15 1.21 -3.15
N SER A 36 10.35 0.71 -2.82
CA SER A 36 10.59 -0.70 -2.53
C SER A 36 10.74 -1.03 -1.04
N LEU A 37 10.72 -0.04 -0.15
CA LEU A 37 11.00 -0.25 1.27
C LEU A 37 9.97 -1.19 1.93
N ASP A 38 8.70 -0.99 1.64
CA ASP A 38 7.63 -1.83 2.20
C ASP A 38 7.74 -3.28 1.74
N GLN A 39 8.02 -3.49 0.45
CA GLN A 39 8.26 -4.84 -0.08
C GLN A 39 9.45 -5.51 0.61
N MET A 40 10.56 -4.79 0.73
CA MET A 40 11.76 -5.32 1.39
C MET A 40 11.49 -5.68 2.85
N ALA A 41 10.78 -4.81 3.57
CA ALA A 41 10.43 -5.04 4.97
C ALA A 41 9.52 -6.26 5.15
N ILE A 42 8.50 -6.39 4.32
CA ILE A 42 7.56 -7.52 4.36
C ILE A 42 8.27 -8.83 3.98
N ASP A 43 9.07 -8.83 2.93
CA ASP A 43 9.82 -10.02 2.50
C ASP A 43 10.82 -10.45 3.59
N SER A 44 11.51 -9.49 4.20
CA SER A 44 12.44 -9.76 5.31
C SER A 44 11.71 -10.36 6.52
N LEU A 45 10.52 -9.85 6.84
CA LEU A 45 9.71 -10.36 7.94
C LEU A 45 9.24 -11.80 7.67
N CYS A 46 8.84 -12.11 6.44
CA CYS A 46 8.47 -13.46 6.04
C CYS A 46 9.65 -14.42 6.21
N LYS A 47 10.84 -14.03 5.75
CA LYS A 47 12.07 -14.82 5.89
C LYS A 47 12.45 -15.05 7.35
N ALA A 48 12.42 -13.99 8.17
CA ALA A 48 12.78 -14.07 9.59
C ALA A 48 11.83 -14.98 10.39
N THR A 49 10.58 -15.08 9.98
CA THR A 49 9.58 -15.95 10.63
C THR A 49 9.39 -17.29 9.94
N LYS A 50 10.23 -17.60 8.94
CA LYS A 50 10.17 -18.84 8.16
C LYS A 50 8.81 -19.05 7.47
N GLN A 51 8.20 -17.96 7.05
CA GLN A 51 6.96 -17.98 6.28
C GLN A 51 7.25 -17.84 4.80
N GLU A 52 6.38 -18.39 3.96
CA GLU A 52 6.42 -18.10 2.53
C GLU A 52 6.16 -16.61 2.28
N LEU A 53 6.71 -16.06 1.20
CA LEU A 53 6.46 -14.67 0.82
C LEU A 53 4.95 -14.45 0.64
N ILE A 54 4.47 -13.27 1.03
CA ILE A 54 3.06 -12.89 0.85
C ILE A 54 2.70 -12.90 -0.63
N ALA A 55 3.63 -12.45 -1.47
CA ALA A 55 3.38 -12.32 -2.90
C ALA A 55 4.70 -12.42 -3.67
N PRO A 56 4.66 -12.95 -4.92
CA PRO A 56 5.84 -12.93 -5.79
C PRO A 56 6.24 -11.48 -6.11
N TYR A 57 7.52 -11.28 -6.46
CA TYR A 57 8.05 -9.95 -6.72
C TYR A 57 7.30 -9.18 -7.82
N TYR A 58 6.75 -9.88 -8.80
CA TYR A 58 6.11 -9.26 -9.96
C TYR A 58 4.71 -8.70 -9.70
N VAL A 59 4.12 -8.96 -8.53
CA VAL A 59 2.80 -8.40 -8.19
C VAL A 59 2.88 -7.03 -7.53
N TRP A 60 4.08 -6.58 -7.18
CA TRP A 60 4.28 -5.26 -6.59
C TRP A 60 4.23 -4.16 -7.66
N ARG A 61 3.59 -3.05 -7.31
CA ARG A 61 3.43 -1.87 -8.16
C ARG A 61 3.84 -0.62 -7.41
N ASP A 62 4.44 0.33 -8.12
CA ASP A 62 4.85 1.60 -7.53
C ASP A 62 3.83 2.69 -7.79
N VAL A 63 3.25 3.24 -6.72
CA VAL A 63 2.26 4.33 -6.79
C VAL A 63 2.85 5.58 -7.45
N ARG A 64 4.10 5.94 -7.12
CA ARG A 64 4.74 7.14 -7.69
C ARG A 64 4.81 7.09 -9.20
N THR A 65 5.25 5.98 -9.74
CA THR A 65 5.35 5.78 -11.17
C THR A 65 3.99 5.87 -11.83
N ALA A 66 2.99 5.20 -11.26
CA ALA A 66 1.65 5.21 -11.82
C ALA A 66 1.03 6.62 -11.82
N VAL A 67 1.13 7.35 -10.73
CA VAL A 67 0.62 8.72 -10.64
C VAL A 67 1.27 9.63 -11.68
N ASP A 68 2.60 9.57 -11.80
CA ASP A 68 3.33 10.42 -12.74
C ASP A 68 3.00 10.10 -14.20
N LEU A 69 2.72 8.84 -14.51
CA LEU A 69 2.43 8.42 -15.90
C LEU A 69 0.96 8.55 -16.29
N LEU A 70 0.05 8.38 -15.33
CA LEU A 70 -1.39 8.31 -15.60
C LEU A 70 -2.12 9.65 -15.46
N THR A 71 -1.47 10.65 -14.84
CA THR A 71 -2.12 11.92 -14.58
C THR A 71 -1.37 13.09 -15.23
N GLU A 72 -2.11 14.14 -15.60
CA GLU A 72 -1.55 15.32 -16.25
C GLU A 72 -0.71 16.16 -15.29
N THR A 73 -1.13 16.26 -14.03
CA THR A 73 -0.44 17.06 -13.01
C THR A 73 0.58 16.25 -12.21
N GLY A 74 0.79 14.98 -12.59
CA GLY A 74 1.68 14.08 -11.87
C GLY A 74 3.11 14.57 -11.84
N LYS A 75 3.64 14.74 -10.63
CA LYS A 75 5.02 15.16 -10.39
C LYS A 75 5.49 14.63 -9.05
N GLY A 76 6.59 13.88 -9.09
CA GLY A 76 7.17 13.30 -7.87
C GLY A 76 6.27 12.30 -7.18
N GLY A 77 5.35 11.67 -7.92
CA GLY A 77 4.43 10.70 -7.37
C GLY A 77 3.17 11.28 -6.74
N TYR A 78 2.90 12.57 -6.99
CA TYR A 78 1.69 13.27 -6.51
C TYR A 78 1.01 13.96 -7.68
N CYS A 79 -0.29 14.13 -7.56
CA CYS A 79 -1.10 14.84 -8.55
C CYS A 79 -2.25 15.59 -7.87
N THR A 80 -2.94 16.41 -8.64
CA THR A 80 -4.17 17.06 -8.21
C THR A 80 -5.31 16.06 -8.17
N VAL A 81 -6.12 16.10 -7.12
CA VAL A 81 -7.34 15.29 -7.00
C VAL A 81 -8.53 16.23 -6.90
N GLU A 82 -9.47 16.11 -7.84
CA GLU A 82 -10.74 16.83 -7.80
C GLU A 82 -11.87 15.83 -7.56
N HIS A 83 -12.34 15.76 -6.32
CA HIS A 83 -13.45 14.91 -5.94
C HIS A 83 -14.21 15.54 -4.77
N PRO A 84 -15.55 15.53 -4.76
CA PRO A 84 -16.34 16.23 -3.73
C PRO A 84 -16.04 15.82 -2.29
N THR A 85 -15.66 14.56 -2.08
CA THR A 85 -15.37 14.02 -0.75
C THR A 85 -13.91 14.12 -0.35
N PHE A 86 -13.03 14.50 -1.28
CA PHE A 86 -11.60 14.62 -0.99
C PHE A 86 -11.25 16.00 -0.51
N GLN A 87 -10.80 16.09 0.74
CA GLN A 87 -10.34 17.32 1.36
C GLN A 87 -8.89 17.11 1.81
N ARG A 88 -7.94 17.67 1.06
CA ARG A 88 -6.52 17.46 1.31
C ARG A 88 -6.09 17.84 2.74
N HIS A 89 -6.69 18.86 3.32
CA HIS A 89 -6.37 19.29 4.69
C HIS A 89 -6.87 18.31 5.76
N ASN A 90 -7.78 17.38 5.41
CA ASN A 90 -8.25 16.34 6.31
C ASN A 90 -7.38 15.09 6.26
N VAL A 91 -6.37 15.05 5.39
CA VAL A 91 -5.44 13.92 5.28
C VAL A 91 -4.31 14.11 6.30
N ILE A 92 -4.22 13.22 7.25
CA ILE A 92 -3.16 13.21 8.26
C ILE A 92 -1.93 12.54 7.66
N LYS A 93 -0.83 13.30 7.53
CA LYS A 93 0.44 12.78 7.00
C LYS A 93 0.98 11.66 7.89
N HIS A 94 1.54 10.63 7.27
CA HIS A 94 2.11 9.45 7.93
C HIS A 94 1.11 8.64 8.75
N HIS A 95 -0.20 8.86 8.55
CA HIS A 95 -1.24 7.99 9.05
C HIS A 95 -1.46 6.87 8.02
N PRO A 96 -1.25 5.59 8.35
CA PRO A 96 -1.26 4.51 7.34
C PRO A 96 -2.55 4.46 6.51
N THR A 97 -3.70 4.56 7.15
CA THR A 97 -5.00 4.54 6.46
C THR A 97 -5.19 5.76 5.57
N HIS A 98 -4.82 6.95 6.06
CA HIS A 98 -4.93 8.20 5.29
C HIS A 98 -3.98 8.19 4.09
N ASP A 99 -2.75 7.70 4.25
CA ASP A 99 -1.78 7.60 3.17
C ASP A 99 -2.29 6.67 2.07
N CYS A 100 -2.84 5.52 2.42
CA CYS A 100 -3.43 4.59 1.46
C CYS A 100 -4.66 5.19 0.77
N ALA A 101 -5.55 5.83 1.53
CA ALA A 101 -6.74 6.49 0.96
C ALA A 101 -6.36 7.60 -0.03
N ARG A 102 -5.36 8.41 0.29
CA ARG A 102 -4.84 9.44 -0.61
C ARG A 102 -4.30 8.83 -1.89
N ASP A 103 -3.53 7.77 -1.80
CA ASP A 103 -2.96 7.08 -2.95
C ASP A 103 -4.06 6.53 -3.87
N ILE A 104 -5.08 5.92 -3.29
CA ILE A 104 -6.24 5.43 -4.04
C ILE A 104 -6.94 6.59 -4.77
N MET A 105 -7.18 7.70 -4.07
CA MET A 105 -7.81 8.88 -4.68
C MET A 105 -7.00 9.43 -5.85
N MET A 106 -5.68 9.49 -5.71
CA MET A 106 -4.80 9.92 -6.81
C MET A 106 -4.83 8.97 -7.99
N LEU A 107 -4.85 7.66 -7.76
CA LEU A 107 -4.87 6.67 -8.84
C LEU A 107 -6.20 6.62 -9.58
N ILE A 108 -7.32 6.87 -8.90
CA ILE A 108 -8.66 6.76 -9.49
C ILE A 108 -9.17 8.11 -9.99
N TYR A 109 -8.97 9.18 -9.24
CA TYR A 109 -9.54 10.51 -9.49
C TYR A 109 -8.49 11.58 -9.76
N GLY A 110 -7.22 11.20 -9.87
CA GLY A 110 -6.15 12.15 -10.15
C GLY A 110 -6.23 12.72 -11.57
N LYS A 111 -5.73 13.94 -11.69
CA LYS A 111 -5.65 14.64 -12.97
C LYS A 111 -4.23 14.83 -13.45
#